data_b00c144f218d15c9c3cdcad730a6291d
#
_entry.id   b00c144f218d15c9c3cdcad730a6291d
#
_cell.length_a   1.000
_cell.length_b   1.000
_cell.length_c   1.000
_cell.angle_alpha   90.00
_cell.angle_beta   90.00
_cell.angle_gamma   90.00
#
_symmetry.space_group_name_H-M   'P 1'
#
loop_
_entity.id
_entity.type
_entity.pdbx_description
1 polymer ?
#
loop_
_entity_poly.entity_id
_entity_poly.type
_entity_poly.pdbx_seq_one_letter_code
_entity_poly.pdbx_strand_id
1 'polypeptide(L)'
;MSVIARNTTLCYLEEGDRYLMLHRVKKENDLNHDKWIGVGGKFEADESPEDCLLRECREETGLTLTEYRYRGVVTFVSDTWETEYMHLFTATGWTGEQTVCDEGELEWIEKAKLRSLPLWEGDLLFLRLLEEDAPFFSLKLCYEGDTLVEAALNGRTLTAAERGGEAPLPAGGRPAILVSACLLGCACRYDGKSKGNAAVQALAKEYQLIPVCPEQLGGLPTPREPSERQGERVVMKSGRDVTAEYRRGAEEALRLARLIGCAAAVLKEKSPSCGSGLIHDGSFSGGLVPGDGVTAEVLKARGIRVLGESQAGEL
;
A
#
# COMPACT_ATOMS: atom_id res chain seq x y z
N MET A 1 -31.10 4.41 12.22
CA MET A 1 -30.14 3.57 12.97
C MET A 1 -29.21 4.51 13.71
N SER A 2 -29.04 4.36 15.02
CA SER A 2 -28.02 5.14 15.75
C SER A 2 -26.66 4.62 15.32
N VAL A 3 -25.80 5.49 14.79
CA VAL A 3 -24.40 5.15 14.54
C VAL A 3 -23.75 4.97 15.90
N ILE A 4 -23.36 3.75 16.23
CA ILE A 4 -22.57 3.49 17.44
C ILE A 4 -21.13 3.80 17.04
N ALA A 5 -20.58 4.88 17.57
CA ALA A 5 -19.16 5.21 17.42
C ALA A 5 -18.42 4.82 18.70
N ARG A 6 -17.24 4.28 18.57
CA ARG A 6 -16.37 3.93 19.70
C ARG A 6 -15.40 5.06 20.01
N ASN A 7 -15.12 5.25 21.30
CA ASN A 7 -14.00 6.06 21.73
C ASN A 7 -12.88 5.13 22.22
N THR A 8 -11.67 5.44 21.81
CA THR A 8 -10.45 4.71 22.19
C THR A 8 -9.33 5.69 22.47
N THR A 9 -8.31 5.25 23.17
CA THR A 9 -7.03 5.96 23.26
C THR A 9 -5.96 5.26 22.45
N LEU A 10 -5.01 6.03 21.98
CA LEU A 10 -3.78 5.53 21.34
C LEU A 10 -2.63 6.41 21.81
N CYS A 11 -1.60 5.81 22.40
CA CYS A 11 -0.46 6.51 22.97
C CYS A 11 0.86 5.95 22.43
N TYR A 12 1.75 6.85 22.04
CA TYR A 12 3.12 6.53 21.71
C TYR A 12 4.03 7.01 22.84
N LEU A 13 4.58 6.06 23.63
CA LEU A 13 5.62 6.36 24.61
C LEU A 13 6.92 6.61 23.86
N GLU A 14 7.60 7.71 24.17
CA GLU A 14 8.76 8.20 23.43
C GLU A 14 10.00 8.21 24.30
N GLU A 15 11.05 7.52 23.88
CA GLU A 15 12.37 7.52 24.51
C GLU A 15 13.45 7.83 23.45
N GLY A 16 13.89 9.09 23.40
CA GLY A 16 14.82 9.57 22.39
C GLY A 16 14.25 9.48 20.97
N ASP A 17 14.86 8.68 20.12
CA ASP A 17 14.42 8.45 18.73
C ASP A 17 13.55 7.19 18.56
N ARG A 18 13.00 6.63 19.64
CA ARG A 18 12.20 5.40 19.64
C ARG A 18 10.80 5.64 20.17
N TYR A 19 9.85 4.84 19.65
CA TYR A 19 8.52 4.65 20.23
C TYR A 19 8.37 3.24 20.79
N LEU A 20 7.67 3.11 21.92
CA LEU A 20 7.17 1.81 22.37
C LEU A 20 5.98 1.43 21.51
N MET A 21 6.10 0.32 20.78
CA MET A 21 5.09 -0.19 19.87
C MET A 21 4.59 -1.55 20.34
N LEU A 22 3.31 -1.81 20.10
CA LEU A 22 2.66 -3.09 20.36
C LEU A 22 2.43 -3.83 19.04
N HIS A 23 3.06 -4.98 18.85
CA HIS A 23 2.77 -5.90 17.76
C HIS A 23 1.61 -6.82 18.12
N ARG A 24 0.46 -6.65 17.47
CA ARG A 24 -0.81 -7.35 17.76
C ARG A 24 -0.84 -8.75 17.16
N VAL A 25 -0.23 -9.74 17.84
CA VAL A 25 -0.09 -11.11 17.32
C VAL A 25 -0.87 -12.16 18.10
N LYS A 26 -1.47 -11.82 19.25
CA LYS A 26 -2.09 -12.81 20.15
C LYS A 26 -3.60 -13.02 19.93
N LYS A 27 -4.29 -12.14 19.20
CA LYS A 27 -5.74 -12.24 18.94
C LYS A 27 -6.00 -12.43 17.44
N GLU A 28 -6.55 -13.60 17.04
CA GLU A 28 -6.80 -13.94 15.62
C GLU A 28 -7.93 -13.12 14.97
N ASN A 29 -8.96 -12.69 15.73
CA ASN A 29 -10.11 -11.91 15.24
C ASN A 29 -9.99 -10.43 15.65
N ASP A 30 -8.86 -9.81 15.37
CA ASP A 30 -8.57 -8.43 15.68
C ASP A 30 -8.38 -7.63 14.37
N LEU A 31 -9.02 -6.44 14.27
CA LEU A 31 -8.79 -5.48 13.19
C LEU A 31 -7.28 -5.18 12.97
N ASN A 32 -6.54 -5.15 14.08
CA ASN A 32 -5.11 -4.85 14.10
C ASN A 32 -4.22 -6.11 14.08
N HIS A 33 -4.77 -7.30 13.73
CA HIS A 33 -3.95 -8.51 13.68
C HIS A 33 -2.73 -8.33 12.76
N ASP A 34 -1.55 -8.72 13.27
CA ASP A 34 -0.23 -8.55 12.62
C ASP A 34 0.15 -7.08 12.32
N LYS A 35 -0.46 -6.10 12.99
CA LYS A 35 -0.09 -4.68 12.89
C LYS A 35 0.70 -4.22 14.11
N TRP A 36 1.56 -3.23 13.88
CA TRP A 36 2.24 -2.48 14.93
C TRP A 36 1.47 -1.21 15.22
N ILE A 37 1.07 -1.01 16.46
CA ILE A 37 0.29 0.15 16.89
C ILE A 37 0.90 0.76 18.17
N GLY A 38 0.40 1.92 18.58
CA GLY A 38 0.67 2.45 19.93
C GLY A 38 -0.06 1.67 21.01
N VAL A 39 0.20 2.01 22.26
CA VAL A 39 -0.48 1.47 23.46
C VAL A 39 -1.82 2.16 23.63
N GLY A 40 -2.87 1.44 23.99
CA GLY A 40 -4.18 2.02 24.28
C GLY A 40 -5.34 1.08 23.97
N GLY A 41 -6.54 1.51 24.31
CA GLY A 41 -7.72 0.69 24.17
C GLY A 41 -9.01 1.47 24.28
N LYS A 42 -10.09 0.75 24.57
CA LYS A 42 -11.46 1.27 24.59
C LYS A 42 -11.78 1.95 25.91
N PHE A 43 -12.59 3.01 25.83
CA PHE A 43 -13.13 3.63 27.04
C PHE A 43 -14.02 2.67 27.80
N GLU A 44 -13.89 2.69 29.11
CA GLU A 44 -14.90 2.17 30.03
C GLU A 44 -15.94 3.24 30.37
N ALA A 45 -16.99 2.84 31.12
CA ALA A 45 -18.01 3.78 31.52
C ALA A 45 -17.42 4.90 32.40
N ASP A 46 -17.83 6.13 32.13
CA ASP A 46 -17.47 7.35 32.89
C ASP A 46 -15.98 7.76 32.78
N GLU A 47 -15.20 7.18 31.88
CA GLU A 47 -13.82 7.57 31.64
C GLU A 47 -13.70 8.83 30.76
N SER A 48 -12.81 9.72 31.14
CA SER A 48 -12.22 10.74 30.25
C SER A 48 -11.15 10.11 29.35
N PRO A 49 -10.70 10.80 28.27
CA PRO A 49 -9.57 10.33 27.47
C PRO A 49 -8.30 10.06 28.29
N GLU A 50 -8.04 10.87 29.31
CA GLU A 50 -6.90 10.74 30.19
C GLU A 50 -7.04 9.54 31.15
N ASP A 51 -8.26 9.27 31.69
CA ASP A 51 -8.52 8.12 32.55
C ASP A 51 -8.26 6.82 31.77
N CYS A 52 -8.83 6.70 30.57
CA CYS A 52 -8.61 5.56 29.70
C CYS A 52 -7.13 5.38 29.35
N LEU A 53 -6.44 6.47 28.96
CA LEU A 53 -5.01 6.44 28.66
C LEU A 53 -4.20 5.85 29.81
N LEU A 54 -4.42 6.36 31.04
CA LEU A 54 -3.63 5.97 32.22
C LEU A 54 -3.89 4.52 32.60
N ARG A 55 -5.15 4.06 32.53
CA ARG A 55 -5.54 2.67 32.79
C ARG A 55 -4.92 1.72 31.74
N GLU A 56 -5.18 1.95 30.46
CA GLU A 56 -4.72 1.10 29.36
C GLU A 56 -3.19 1.02 29.31
N CYS A 57 -2.49 2.15 29.45
CA CYS A 57 -1.04 2.13 29.47
C CYS A 57 -0.50 1.26 30.63
N ARG A 58 -1.11 1.37 31.81
CA ARG A 58 -0.70 0.56 32.97
C ARG A 58 -1.02 -0.93 32.77
N GLU A 59 -2.16 -1.26 32.20
CA GLU A 59 -2.59 -2.64 31.95
C GLU A 59 -1.72 -3.32 30.90
N GLU A 60 -1.46 -2.64 29.77
CA GLU A 60 -0.71 -3.21 28.65
C GLU A 60 0.80 -3.23 28.88
N THR A 61 1.34 -2.23 29.58
CA THR A 61 2.80 -2.06 29.71
C THR A 61 3.37 -2.23 31.13
N GLY A 62 2.54 -2.13 32.16
CA GLY A 62 2.97 -2.03 33.56
C GLY A 62 3.48 -0.63 33.95
N LEU A 63 3.58 0.30 33.01
CA LEU A 63 4.11 1.63 33.23
C LEU A 63 3.01 2.60 33.69
N THR A 64 3.34 3.48 34.62
CA THR A 64 2.46 4.57 35.08
C THR A 64 2.98 5.87 34.51
N LEU A 65 2.21 6.50 33.60
CA LEU A 65 2.60 7.74 32.94
C LEU A 65 2.63 8.90 33.93
N THR A 66 3.66 9.74 33.82
CA THR A 66 3.85 10.96 34.63
C THR A 66 3.89 12.21 33.76
N GLU A 67 4.32 12.09 32.51
CA GLU A 67 4.33 13.18 31.53
C GLU A 67 3.75 12.69 30.21
N TYR A 68 2.62 13.28 29.80
CA TYR A 68 1.95 12.95 28.55
C TYR A 68 1.28 14.19 27.96
N ARG A 69 1.02 14.14 26.66
CA ARG A 69 0.39 15.22 25.91
C ARG A 69 -0.69 14.71 24.99
N TYR A 70 -1.87 15.29 25.06
CA TYR A 70 -2.96 15.04 24.14
C TYR A 70 -2.67 15.75 22.81
N ARG A 71 -2.55 14.95 21.73
CA ARG A 71 -2.07 15.42 20.42
C ARG A 71 -3.19 15.70 19.43
N GLY A 72 -4.29 14.98 19.52
CA GLY A 72 -5.40 15.14 18.59
C GLY A 72 -6.41 14.00 18.65
N VAL A 73 -7.40 14.08 17.75
CA VAL A 73 -8.38 13.02 17.55
C VAL A 73 -8.25 12.47 16.13
N VAL A 74 -8.08 11.16 16.01
CA VAL A 74 -8.10 10.45 14.74
C VAL A 74 -9.44 9.73 14.59
N THR A 75 -10.23 10.11 13.58
CA THR A 75 -11.49 9.46 13.25
C THR A 75 -11.22 8.38 12.22
N PHE A 76 -11.34 7.13 12.60
CA PHE A 76 -11.25 5.98 11.72
C PHE A 76 -12.66 5.61 11.22
N VAL A 77 -12.86 5.61 9.91
CA VAL A 77 -14.10 5.23 9.23
C VAL A 77 -13.81 4.06 8.31
N SER A 78 -14.57 2.99 8.41
CA SER A 78 -14.41 1.78 7.60
C SER A 78 -15.76 1.32 7.07
N ASP A 79 -15.75 0.65 5.93
CA ASP A 79 -16.92 -0.04 5.36
C ASP A 79 -17.26 -1.36 6.08
N THR A 80 -16.31 -1.91 6.86
CA THR A 80 -16.42 -3.19 7.55
C THR A 80 -16.50 -3.08 9.06
N TRP A 81 -16.00 -1.97 9.65
CA TRP A 81 -15.89 -1.78 11.10
C TRP A 81 -16.65 -0.54 11.55
N GLU A 82 -17.04 -0.50 12.83
CA GLU A 82 -17.66 0.69 13.43
C GLU A 82 -16.72 1.88 13.38
N THR A 83 -17.28 3.08 13.23
CA THR A 83 -16.52 4.33 13.33
C THR A 83 -15.84 4.44 14.69
N GLU A 84 -14.56 4.77 14.71
CA GLU A 84 -13.78 4.91 15.91
C GLU A 84 -13.18 6.31 16.03
N TYR A 85 -13.28 6.90 17.22
CA TYR A 85 -12.61 8.16 17.58
C TYR A 85 -11.44 7.81 18.49
N MET A 86 -10.24 7.78 17.93
CA MET A 86 -9.01 7.51 18.65
C MET A 86 -8.44 8.82 19.22
N HIS A 87 -8.40 8.92 20.54
CA HIS A 87 -7.77 10.03 21.27
C HIS A 87 -6.27 9.77 21.31
N LEU A 88 -5.50 10.55 20.54
CA LEU A 88 -4.07 10.35 20.32
C LEU A 88 -3.23 11.09 21.33
N PHE A 89 -2.31 10.38 21.98
CA PHE A 89 -1.39 10.90 22.97
C PHE A 89 0.07 10.57 22.63
N THR A 90 0.99 11.34 23.20
CA THR A 90 2.40 11.00 23.36
C THR A 90 2.77 11.08 24.82
N ALA A 91 3.69 10.24 25.29
CA ALA A 91 4.20 10.27 26.67
C ALA A 91 5.74 10.24 26.67
N THR A 92 6.34 11.09 27.50
CA THR A 92 7.80 11.24 27.62
C THR A 92 8.29 10.93 29.05
N GLY A 93 7.38 10.72 30.00
CA GLY A 93 7.71 10.38 31.38
C GLY A 93 6.80 9.29 31.94
N TRP A 94 7.39 8.35 32.65
CA TRP A 94 6.70 7.26 33.34
C TRP A 94 7.51 6.70 34.49
N THR A 95 6.86 5.93 35.35
CA THR A 95 7.47 5.14 36.43
C THR A 95 7.02 3.68 36.32
N GLY A 96 7.69 2.77 37.02
CA GLY A 96 7.41 1.33 36.96
C GLY A 96 8.35 0.58 36.05
N GLU A 97 8.11 -0.70 35.90
CA GLU A 97 8.88 -1.60 35.01
C GLU A 97 7.95 -2.19 33.94
N GLN A 98 8.44 -2.29 32.73
CA GLN A 98 7.68 -2.86 31.61
C GLN A 98 7.36 -4.34 31.90
N THR A 99 6.09 -4.70 31.74
CA THR A 99 5.59 -6.06 31.89
C THR A 99 5.24 -6.69 30.54
N VAL A 100 4.95 -7.99 30.54
CA VAL A 100 4.49 -8.68 29.33
C VAL A 100 3.04 -8.27 29.04
N CYS A 101 2.77 -7.85 27.82
CA CYS A 101 1.42 -7.53 27.36
C CYS A 101 0.67 -8.80 26.94
N ASP A 102 -0.60 -8.93 27.35
CA ASP A 102 -1.46 -10.07 26.99
C ASP A 102 -1.98 -9.98 25.55
N GLU A 103 -1.92 -8.81 24.91
CA GLU A 103 -2.48 -8.56 23.59
C GLU A 103 -1.46 -8.70 22.45
N GLY A 104 -0.17 -8.66 22.75
CA GLY A 104 0.90 -8.73 21.76
C GLY A 104 2.29 -8.66 22.35
N GLU A 105 3.24 -8.23 21.53
CA GLU A 105 4.64 -8.06 21.90
C GLU A 105 5.01 -6.58 21.91
N LEU A 106 5.57 -6.10 23.01
CA LEU A 106 5.99 -4.71 23.18
C LEU A 106 7.47 -4.57 22.82
N GLU A 107 7.78 -3.67 21.89
CA GLU A 107 9.17 -3.40 21.48
C GLU A 107 9.42 -1.90 21.29
N TRP A 108 10.61 -1.45 21.66
CA TRP A 108 11.10 -0.09 21.41
C TRP A 108 11.65 0.01 19.99
N ILE A 109 10.89 0.64 19.09
CA ILE A 109 11.19 0.75 17.66
C ILE A 109 11.76 2.13 17.33
N GLU A 110 12.88 2.18 16.63
CA GLU A 110 13.45 3.43 16.10
C GLU A 110 12.46 4.09 15.12
N LYS A 111 12.20 5.39 15.25
CA LYS A 111 11.28 6.15 14.39
C LYS A 111 11.60 5.98 12.90
N ALA A 112 12.88 5.92 12.55
CA ALA A 112 13.33 5.69 11.18
C ALA A 112 12.88 4.34 10.58
N LYS A 113 12.57 3.34 11.42
CA LYS A 113 12.15 2.00 10.99
C LYS A 113 10.63 1.85 10.87
N LEU A 114 9.82 2.78 11.36
CA LEU A 114 8.36 2.68 11.38
C LEU A 114 7.77 2.41 9.99
N ARG A 115 8.29 3.05 8.95
CA ARG A 115 7.81 2.89 7.57
C ARG A 115 8.02 1.47 7.00
N SER A 116 8.86 0.65 7.62
CA SER A 116 9.12 -0.74 7.21
C SER A 116 8.27 -1.77 7.95
N LEU A 117 7.50 -1.34 8.93
CA LEU A 117 6.61 -2.19 9.71
C LEU A 117 5.23 -2.32 9.06
N PRO A 118 4.50 -3.40 9.30
CA PRO A 118 3.11 -3.54 8.93
C PRO A 118 2.23 -2.62 9.79
N LEU A 119 2.07 -1.36 9.36
CA LEU A 119 1.20 -0.34 9.92
C LEU A 119 -0.05 -0.16 9.03
N TRP A 120 -1.07 0.50 9.56
CA TRP A 120 -2.10 1.08 8.71
C TRP A 120 -1.51 2.26 7.91
N GLU A 121 -1.93 2.42 6.65
CA GLU A 121 -1.42 3.51 5.79
C GLU A 121 -1.65 4.89 6.44
N GLY A 122 -2.79 5.07 7.10
CA GLY A 122 -3.14 6.31 7.79
C GLY A 122 -2.32 6.59 9.04
N ASP A 123 -1.72 5.57 9.67
CA ASP A 123 -0.89 5.77 10.87
C ASP A 123 0.35 6.59 10.54
N LEU A 124 0.90 6.41 9.36
CA LEU A 124 2.04 7.20 8.89
C LEU A 124 1.75 8.71 8.80
N LEU A 125 0.46 9.11 8.65
CA LEU A 125 0.07 10.52 8.62
C LEU A 125 0.18 11.15 10.00
N PHE A 126 -0.43 10.53 11.01
CA PHE A 126 -0.36 11.11 12.36
C PHE A 126 1.01 10.91 13.00
N LEU A 127 1.74 9.82 12.73
CA LEU A 127 3.12 9.66 13.19
C LEU A 127 4.02 10.80 12.67
N ARG A 128 3.87 11.19 11.40
CA ARG A 128 4.56 12.36 10.85
C ARG A 128 4.18 13.66 11.60
N LEU A 129 2.88 13.87 11.86
CA LEU A 129 2.42 15.04 12.62
C LEU A 129 2.98 15.05 14.06
N LEU A 130 3.16 13.88 14.68
CA LEU A 130 3.82 13.75 15.98
C LEU A 130 5.30 14.12 15.91
N GLU A 131 6.03 13.63 14.89
CA GLU A 131 7.46 13.96 14.66
C GLU A 131 7.66 15.46 14.38
N GLU A 132 6.75 16.09 13.65
CA GLU A 132 6.77 17.54 13.35
C GLU A 132 6.32 18.42 14.54
N ASP A 133 6.00 17.81 15.68
CA ASP A 133 5.40 18.46 16.86
C ASP A 133 4.21 19.36 16.51
N ALA A 134 3.36 18.88 15.57
CA ALA A 134 2.19 19.62 15.13
C ALA A 134 1.29 20.03 16.29
N PRO A 135 0.60 21.21 16.23
CA PRO A 135 -0.44 21.58 17.17
C PRO A 135 -1.54 20.52 17.24
N PHE A 136 -2.41 20.60 18.24
CA PHE A 136 -3.59 19.71 18.34
C PHE A 136 -4.36 19.66 17.01
N PHE A 137 -4.66 18.44 16.53
CA PHE A 137 -5.28 18.24 15.23
C PHE A 137 -6.47 17.25 15.27
N SER A 138 -7.34 17.38 14.28
CA SER A 138 -8.36 16.39 13.94
C SER A 138 -7.99 15.76 12.61
N LEU A 139 -7.80 14.44 12.59
CA LEU A 139 -7.47 13.68 11.38
C LEU A 139 -8.58 12.64 11.12
N LYS A 140 -9.21 12.70 9.95
CA LYS A 140 -10.17 11.68 9.50
C LYS A 140 -9.51 10.77 8.48
N LEU A 141 -9.67 9.47 8.66
CA LEU A 141 -9.16 8.42 7.78
C LEU A 141 -10.32 7.52 7.35
N CYS A 142 -10.55 7.40 6.04
CA CYS A 142 -11.61 6.55 5.49
C CYS A 142 -10.98 5.38 4.73
N TYR A 143 -11.41 4.17 5.09
CA TYR A 143 -10.92 2.93 4.51
C TYR A 143 -12.04 2.17 3.78
N GLU A 144 -11.68 1.54 2.66
CA GLU A 144 -12.44 0.48 2.00
C GLU A 144 -11.57 -0.79 2.08
N GLY A 145 -12.01 -1.76 2.90
CA GLY A 145 -11.14 -2.85 3.34
C GLY A 145 -9.88 -2.29 4.04
N ASP A 146 -8.69 -2.71 3.59
CA ASP A 146 -7.40 -2.25 4.13
C ASP A 146 -6.82 -1.02 3.38
N THR A 147 -7.54 -0.45 2.42
CA THR A 147 -7.05 0.66 1.59
C THR A 147 -7.54 2.00 2.10
N LEU A 148 -6.63 2.94 2.35
CA LEU A 148 -6.96 4.33 2.71
C LEU A 148 -7.45 5.09 1.46
N VAL A 149 -8.77 5.31 1.36
CA VAL A 149 -9.40 5.98 0.20
C VAL A 149 -9.47 7.50 0.36
N GLU A 150 -9.66 7.99 1.59
CA GLU A 150 -9.73 9.43 1.88
C GLU A 150 -9.04 9.73 3.22
N ALA A 151 -8.39 10.87 3.30
CA ALA A 151 -7.94 11.45 4.57
C ALA A 151 -8.22 12.96 4.58
N ALA A 152 -8.58 13.49 5.76
CA ALA A 152 -8.78 14.93 5.94
C ALA A 152 -8.14 15.40 7.26
N LEU A 153 -7.35 16.46 7.19
CA LEU A 153 -6.70 17.09 8.34
C LEU A 153 -7.39 18.42 8.66
N ASN A 154 -7.87 18.58 9.89
CA ASN A 154 -8.57 19.76 10.36
C ASN A 154 -9.71 20.18 9.42
N GLY A 155 -10.49 19.19 8.93
CA GLY A 155 -11.63 19.39 8.04
C GLY A 155 -11.25 19.61 6.56
N ARG A 156 -9.98 19.69 6.20
CA ARG A 156 -9.51 19.81 4.82
C ARG A 156 -9.07 18.45 4.27
N THR A 157 -9.66 18.01 3.17
CA THR A 157 -9.25 16.76 2.48
C THR A 157 -7.79 16.86 2.01
N LEU A 158 -7.02 15.82 2.28
CA LEU A 158 -5.62 15.70 1.87
C LEU A 158 -5.53 15.13 0.45
N THR A 159 -4.65 15.71 -0.36
CA THR A 159 -4.27 15.16 -1.65
C THR A 159 -3.47 13.85 -1.49
N ALA A 160 -3.34 13.06 -2.55
CA ALA A 160 -2.53 11.85 -2.53
C ALA A 160 -1.08 12.11 -2.07
N ALA A 161 -0.47 13.22 -2.52
CA ALA A 161 0.87 13.64 -2.10
C ALA A 161 0.96 13.91 -0.60
N GLU A 162 -0.02 14.64 -0.05
CA GLU A 162 -0.06 14.97 1.39
C GLU A 162 -0.30 13.74 2.27
N ARG A 163 -0.93 12.68 1.72
CA ARG A 163 -1.11 11.39 2.41
C ARG A 163 0.17 10.54 2.44
N GLY A 164 1.27 11.01 1.85
CA GLY A 164 2.51 10.24 1.72
C GLY A 164 2.53 9.32 0.50
N GLY A 165 1.47 9.33 -0.31
CA GLY A 165 1.49 8.78 -1.66
C GLY A 165 2.39 9.66 -2.55
N GLU A 166 3.14 9.05 -3.44
CA GLU A 166 3.83 9.82 -4.48
C GLU A 166 2.78 10.61 -5.26
N ALA A 167 2.88 11.95 -5.25
CA ALA A 167 1.97 12.77 -6.04
C ALA A 167 2.08 12.36 -7.50
N PRO A 168 0.96 12.21 -8.23
CA PRO A 168 1.03 12.00 -9.66
C PRO A 168 1.87 13.13 -10.29
N LEU A 169 2.85 12.77 -11.10
CA LEU A 169 3.57 13.76 -11.87
C LEU A 169 2.55 14.51 -12.74
N PRO A 170 2.63 15.85 -12.84
CA PRO A 170 1.68 16.60 -13.64
C PRO A 170 1.72 16.07 -15.07
N ALA A 171 0.62 15.46 -15.50
CA ALA A 171 0.46 15.05 -16.88
C ALA A 171 0.50 16.34 -17.75
N GLY A 172 1.36 16.38 -18.74
CA GLY A 172 1.52 17.52 -19.65
C GLY A 172 0.30 17.71 -20.56
N GLY A 173 -0.86 17.99 -19.99
CA GLY A 173 -2.11 18.30 -20.68
C GLY A 173 -2.86 17.13 -21.36
N ARG A 174 -2.26 15.95 -21.46
CA ARG A 174 -2.89 14.73 -21.99
C ARG A 174 -2.95 13.64 -20.92
N PRO A 175 -4.04 12.84 -20.83
CA PRO A 175 -4.12 11.74 -19.88
C PRO A 175 -2.99 10.72 -20.14
N ALA A 176 -2.37 10.23 -19.07
CA ALA A 176 -1.28 9.28 -19.14
C ALA A 176 -1.80 7.85 -19.14
N ILE A 177 -1.17 6.98 -19.91
CA ILE A 177 -1.41 5.53 -19.92
C ILE A 177 -0.09 4.76 -19.91
N LEU A 178 -0.06 3.63 -19.20
CA LEU A 178 1.07 2.69 -19.30
C LEU A 178 1.03 1.96 -20.62
N VAL A 179 2.19 1.75 -21.24
CA VAL A 179 2.29 0.99 -22.49
C VAL A 179 3.47 0.04 -22.42
N SER A 180 3.26 -1.24 -22.80
CA SER A 180 4.38 -2.15 -22.97
C SER A 180 5.43 -1.57 -23.92
N ALA A 181 6.64 -1.32 -23.44
CA ALA A 181 7.70 -0.62 -24.16
C ALA A 181 8.03 -1.28 -25.52
N CYS A 182 7.92 -2.60 -25.62
CA CYS A 182 8.12 -3.34 -26.86
C CYS A 182 7.11 -2.96 -27.97
N LEU A 183 5.88 -2.55 -27.61
CA LEU A 183 4.86 -2.08 -28.55
C LEU A 183 5.20 -0.68 -29.13
N LEU A 184 6.01 0.09 -28.41
CA LEU A 184 6.52 1.38 -28.89
C LEU A 184 7.79 1.27 -29.72
N GLY A 185 8.36 0.06 -29.84
CA GLY A 185 9.57 -0.18 -30.63
C GLY A 185 10.84 -0.41 -29.79
N CYS A 186 10.75 -0.42 -28.44
CA CYS A 186 11.89 -0.72 -27.59
C CYS A 186 12.29 -2.19 -27.71
N ALA A 187 13.59 -2.47 -27.85
CA ALA A 187 14.14 -3.81 -27.96
C ALA A 187 14.28 -4.50 -26.60
N CYS A 188 13.17 -4.65 -25.86
CA CYS A 188 13.13 -5.13 -24.48
C CYS A 188 12.45 -6.51 -24.30
N ARG A 189 12.03 -7.14 -25.38
CA ARG A 189 11.47 -8.50 -25.33
C ARG A 189 12.53 -9.51 -24.91
N TYR A 190 12.06 -10.71 -24.53
CA TYR A 190 12.96 -11.81 -24.13
C TYR A 190 13.99 -12.14 -25.21
N ASP A 191 13.64 -12.02 -26.50
CA ASP A 191 14.52 -12.29 -27.66
C ASP A 191 15.39 -11.08 -28.06
N GLY A 192 15.39 -9.99 -27.28
CA GLY A 192 16.13 -8.75 -27.59
C GLY A 192 15.54 -7.95 -28.74
N LYS A 193 14.33 -8.28 -29.19
CA LYS A 193 13.64 -7.59 -30.29
C LYS A 193 12.53 -6.67 -29.76
N SER A 194 11.97 -5.88 -30.66
CA SER A 194 10.76 -5.09 -30.42
C SER A 194 9.54 -5.74 -31.11
N LYS A 195 8.36 -5.22 -30.81
CA LYS A 195 7.10 -5.59 -31.49
C LYS A 195 6.26 -4.32 -31.72
N GLY A 196 6.88 -3.31 -32.34
CA GLY A 196 6.22 -2.03 -32.62
C GLY A 196 4.82 -2.21 -33.23
N ASN A 197 3.83 -1.51 -32.68
CA ASN A 197 2.43 -1.55 -33.10
C ASN A 197 1.98 -0.12 -33.46
N ALA A 198 1.65 0.11 -34.73
CA ALA A 198 1.31 1.45 -35.23
C ALA A 198 0.04 2.01 -34.57
N ALA A 199 -0.96 1.19 -34.25
CA ALA A 199 -2.17 1.64 -33.58
C ALA A 199 -1.88 2.12 -32.15
N VAL A 200 -1.04 1.37 -31.41
CA VAL A 200 -0.59 1.77 -30.07
C VAL A 200 0.26 3.05 -30.12
N GLN A 201 1.16 3.16 -31.08
CA GLN A 201 1.99 4.37 -31.26
C GLN A 201 1.15 5.61 -31.60
N ALA A 202 0.05 5.44 -32.36
CA ALA A 202 -0.86 6.52 -32.72
C ALA A 202 -1.58 7.13 -31.49
N LEU A 203 -1.74 6.39 -30.40
CA LEU A 203 -2.29 6.89 -29.14
C LEU A 203 -1.49 8.07 -28.57
N ALA A 204 -0.22 8.26 -28.98
CA ALA A 204 0.59 9.42 -28.59
C ALA A 204 -0.02 10.77 -29.00
N LYS A 205 -1.02 10.79 -29.90
CA LYS A 205 -1.75 12.01 -30.27
C LYS A 205 -2.69 12.48 -29.16
N GLU A 206 -3.27 11.55 -28.42
CA GLU A 206 -4.31 11.81 -27.41
C GLU A 206 -3.82 11.55 -25.99
N TYR A 207 -2.86 10.66 -25.81
CA TYR A 207 -2.34 10.22 -24.51
C TYR A 207 -0.85 10.49 -24.36
N GLN A 208 -0.41 10.64 -23.13
CA GLN A 208 1.00 10.55 -22.77
C GLN A 208 1.33 9.06 -22.55
N LEU A 209 2.16 8.50 -23.43
CA LEU A 209 2.53 7.09 -23.39
C LEU A 209 3.71 6.86 -22.43
N ILE A 210 3.50 6.11 -21.38
CA ILE A 210 4.52 5.77 -20.38
C ILE A 210 5.05 4.36 -20.68
N PRO A 211 6.27 4.23 -21.26
CA PRO A 211 6.81 2.94 -21.63
C PRO A 211 7.26 2.14 -20.40
N VAL A 212 6.80 0.90 -20.28
CA VAL A 212 7.24 -0.03 -19.23
C VAL A 212 7.58 -1.40 -19.81
N CYS A 213 8.62 -2.02 -19.27
CA CYS A 213 8.88 -3.44 -19.44
C CYS A 213 8.98 -4.07 -18.06
N PRO A 214 7.89 -4.66 -17.51
CA PRO A 214 7.89 -5.19 -16.16
C PRO A 214 8.94 -6.27 -15.93
N GLU A 215 9.29 -7.06 -16.94
CA GLU A 215 10.34 -8.06 -16.82
C GLU A 215 11.71 -7.43 -16.58
N GLN A 216 12.03 -6.29 -17.25
CA GLN A 216 13.25 -5.54 -16.98
C GLN A 216 13.21 -4.82 -15.63
N LEU A 217 12.07 -4.21 -15.28
CA LEU A 217 11.86 -3.56 -13.98
C LEU A 217 12.02 -4.55 -12.82
N GLY A 218 11.66 -5.81 -13.04
CA GLY A 218 11.88 -6.90 -12.10
C GLY A 218 13.33 -7.41 -12.01
N GLY A 219 14.24 -6.89 -12.84
CA GLY A 219 15.67 -7.24 -12.83
C GLY A 219 16.05 -8.35 -13.80
N LEU A 220 15.18 -8.73 -14.73
CA LEU A 220 15.56 -9.71 -15.76
C LEU A 220 16.35 -9.03 -16.89
N PRO A 221 17.43 -9.67 -17.41
CA PRO A 221 18.24 -9.14 -18.49
C PRO A 221 17.51 -9.17 -19.84
N THR A 222 18.06 -8.49 -20.82
CA THR A 222 17.67 -8.58 -22.23
C THR A 222 18.92 -8.84 -23.07
N PRO A 223 19.02 -9.91 -23.87
CA PRO A 223 18.01 -10.99 -24.00
C PRO A 223 17.93 -11.92 -22.78
N ARG A 224 16.87 -12.72 -22.69
CA ARG A 224 16.62 -13.72 -21.65
C ARG A 224 15.89 -14.92 -22.21
N GLU A 225 15.83 -16.00 -21.45
CA GLU A 225 15.03 -17.16 -21.83
C GLU A 225 13.51 -16.83 -21.80
N PRO A 226 12.73 -17.44 -22.69
CA PRO A 226 11.28 -17.33 -22.62
C PRO A 226 10.77 -17.93 -21.32
N SER A 227 9.77 -17.28 -20.75
CA SER A 227 9.07 -17.73 -19.54
C SER A 227 7.59 -17.90 -19.81
N GLU A 228 6.95 -18.81 -19.11
CA GLU A 228 5.50 -18.98 -19.12
C GLU A 228 4.94 -19.09 -17.71
N ARG A 229 3.68 -18.71 -17.52
CA ARG A 229 2.97 -18.80 -16.25
C ARG A 229 2.41 -20.22 -16.05
N GLN A 230 2.72 -20.84 -14.90
CA GLN A 230 2.24 -22.15 -14.47
C GLN A 230 1.50 -21.98 -13.13
N GLY A 231 0.20 -21.67 -13.19
CA GLY A 231 -0.57 -21.28 -12.01
C GLY A 231 -0.02 -19.99 -11.39
N GLU A 232 0.39 -20.05 -10.12
CA GLU A 232 0.95 -18.92 -9.39
C GLU A 232 2.43 -18.67 -9.68
N ARG A 233 3.09 -19.56 -10.39
CA ARG A 233 4.51 -19.47 -10.70
C ARG A 233 4.77 -19.02 -12.12
N VAL A 234 5.88 -18.34 -12.33
CA VAL A 234 6.43 -18.06 -13.66
C VAL A 234 7.78 -18.76 -13.79
N VAL A 235 7.89 -19.60 -14.80
CA VAL A 235 9.04 -20.49 -14.97
C VAL A 235 9.67 -20.24 -16.35
N MET A 236 11.00 -20.16 -16.41
CA MET A 236 11.76 -20.13 -17.67
C MET A 236 11.76 -21.52 -18.34
N LYS A 237 12.02 -21.58 -19.63
CA LYS A 237 12.10 -22.83 -20.38
C LYS A 237 13.14 -23.82 -19.81
N SER A 238 14.20 -23.32 -19.19
CA SER A 238 15.20 -24.10 -18.44
C SER A 238 14.70 -24.69 -17.12
N GLY A 239 13.49 -24.32 -16.67
CA GLY A 239 12.94 -24.71 -15.37
C GLY A 239 13.26 -23.74 -14.22
N ARG A 240 14.03 -22.67 -14.46
CA ARG A 240 14.29 -21.65 -13.43
C ARG A 240 13.01 -20.91 -13.08
N ASP A 241 12.70 -20.85 -11.78
CA ASP A 241 11.61 -20.03 -11.24
C ASP A 241 12.03 -18.56 -11.20
N VAL A 242 11.20 -17.71 -11.80
CA VAL A 242 11.40 -16.24 -11.88
C VAL A 242 10.18 -15.48 -11.39
N THR A 243 9.34 -16.14 -10.56
CA THR A 243 8.12 -15.56 -10.01
C THR A 243 8.41 -14.27 -9.24
N ALA A 244 9.48 -14.26 -8.45
CA ALA A 244 9.85 -13.10 -7.65
C ALA A 244 10.20 -11.87 -8.52
N GLU A 245 10.93 -12.08 -9.61
CA GLU A 245 11.25 -11.03 -10.57
C GLU A 245 10.00 -10.50 -11.28
N TYR A 246 9.07 -11.39 -11.66
CA TYR A 246 7.80 -10.98 -12.29
C TYR A 246 6.90 -10.20 -11.34
N ARG A 247 6.77 -10.62 -10.08
CA ARG A 247 6.02 -9.90 -9.06
C ARG A 247 6.61 -8.52 -8.79
N ARG A 248 7.93 -8.44 -8.55
CA ARG A 248 8.63 -7.15 -8.37
C ARG A 248 8.41 -6.21 -9.55
N GLY A 249 8.53 -6.71 -10.79
CA GLY A 249 8.32 -5.89 -11.97
C GLY A 249 6.87 -5.41 -12.15
N ALA A 250 5.89 -6.21 -11.73
CA ALA A 250 4.49 -5.83 -11.72
C ALA A 250 4.21 -4.71 -10.69
N GLU A 251 4.81 -4.82 -9.51
CA GLU A 251 4.71 -3.80 -8.45
C GLU A 251 5.36 -2.49 -8.88
N GLU A 252 6.54 -2.53 -9.52
CA GLU A 252 7.18 -1.33 -10.05
C GLU A 252 6.34 -0.67 -11.18
N ALA A 253 5.72 -1.47 -12.05
CA ALA A 253 4.80 -0.94 -13.06
C ALA A 253 3.57 -0.27 -12.42
N LEU A 254 3.00 -0.87 -11.37
CA LEU A 254 1.90 -0.29 -10.59
C LEU A 254 2.34 1.00 -9.91
N ARG A 255 3.53 1.02 -9.30
CA ARG A 255 4.09 2.22 -8.67
C ARG A 255 4.20 3.38 -9.66
N LEU A 256 4.74 3.11 -10.85
CA LEU A 256 4.82 4.11 -11.92
C LEU A 256 3.43 4.59 -12.40
N ALA A 257 2.47 3.66 -12.53
CA ALA A 257 1.10 4.02 -12.91
C ALA A 257 0.44 4.97 -11.91
N ARG A 258 0.62 4.70 -10.61
CA ARG A 258 0.10 5.56 -9.54
C ARG A 258 0.80 6.92 -9.48
N LEU A 259 2.15 6.92 -9.54
CA LEU A 259 2.95 8.13 -9.53
C LEU A 259 2.57 9.10 -10.65
N ILE A 260 2.27 8.57 -11.84
CA ILE A 260 1.95 9.37 -13.03
C ILE A 260 0.43 9.62 -13.15
N GLY A 261 -0.39 8.88 -12.42
CA GLY A 261 -1.85 8.98 -12.51
C GLY A 261 -2.43 8.29 -13.74
N CYS A 262 -1.87 7.13 -14.13
CA CYS A 262 -2.38 6.37 -15.27
C CYS A 262 -3.67 5.63 -14.89
N ALA A 263 -4.78 5.96 -15.56
CA ALA A 263 -6.07 5.25 -15.39
C ALA A 263 -6.20 3.99 -16.26
N ALA A 264 -5.33 3.81 -17.24
CA ALA A 264 -5.35 2.68 -18.16
C ALA A 264 -3.94 2.21 -18.56
N ALA A 265 -3.87 0.98 -19.09
CA ALA A 265 -2.66 0.39 -19.62
C ALA A 265 -2.94 -0.36 -20.93
N VAL A 266 -2.07 -0.21 -21.94
CA VAL A 266 -2.08 -1.03 -23.17
C VAL A 266 -0.87 -1.94 -23.13
N LEU A 267 -1.13 -3.22 -22.92
CA LEU A 267 -0.08 -4.20 -22.64
C LEU A 267 0.06 -5.24 -23.76
N LYS A 268 1.26 -5.84 -23.83
CA LYS A 268 1.57 -6.89 -24.81
C LYS A 268 0.78 -8.16 -24.53
N GLU A 269 -0.09 -8.54 -25.46
CA GLU A 269 -0.90 -9.76 -25.38
C GLU A 269 -0.06 -11.04 -25.31
N LYS A 270 -0.66 -12.06 -24.69
CA LYS A 270 -0.14 -13.43 -24.52
C LYS A 270 1.16 -13.55 -23.70
N SER A 271 1.68 -12.42 -23.19
CA SER A 271 2.88 -12.43 -22.34
C SER A 271 2.55 -12.95 -20.93
N PRO A 272 3.44 -13.72 -20.28
CA PRO A 272 3.27 -14.13 -18.88
C PRO A 272 3.30 -12.95 -17.89
N SER A 273 3.81 -11.81 -18.32
CA SER A 273 3.78 -10.55 -17.56
C SER A 273 2.59 -9.68 -17.94
N CYS A 274 2.46 -9.37 -19.22
CA CYS A 274 1.60 -8.30 -19.75
C CYS A 274 0.27 -8.80 -20.32
N GLY A 275 0.10 -10.09 -20.60
CA GLY A 275 -1.10 -10.64 -21.26
C GLY A 275 -2.37 -10.31 -20.47
N SER A 276 -3.44 -9.93 -21.17
CA SER A 276 -4.75 -9.66 -20.59
C SER A 276 -5.79 -10.55 -21.22
N GLY A 277 -6.43 -11.41 -20.43
CA GLY A 277 -7.48 -12.35 -20.84
C GLY A 277 -6.97 -13.66 -21.46
N LEU A 278 -5.81 -13.66 -22.12
CA LEU A 278 -5.18 -14.85 -22.71
C LEU A 278 -3.67 -14.82 -22.50
N ILE A 279 -3.12 -15.95 -22.05
CA ILE A 279 -1.67 -16.16 -21.86
C ILE A 279 -1.26 -17.53 -22.38
N HIS A 280 0.04 -17.77 -22.56
CA HIS A 280 0.57 -19.09 -22.84
C HIS A 280 0.30 -20.07 -21.68
N ASP A 281 0.07 -21.35 -22.00
CA ASP A 281 -0.43 -22.38 -21.08
C ASP A 281 0.60 -22.98 -20.11
N GLY A 282 1.83 -22.53 -20.17
CA GLY A 282 2.93 -23.02 -19.32
C GLY A 282 3.67 -24.24 -19.86
N SER A 283 3.27 -24.77 -21.03
CA SER A 283 3.87 -25.97 -21.63
C SER A 283 5.01 -25.68 -22.60
N PHE A 284 5.24 -24.42 -22.96
CA PHE A 284 6.16 -23.98 -24.02
C PHE A 284 5.86 -24.57 -25.41
N SER A 285 4.63 -25.05 -25.63
CA SER A 285 4.16 -25.63 -26.91
C SER A 285 3.45 -24.60 -27.80
N GLY A 286 3.21 -23.38 -27.29
CA GLY A 286 2.46 -22.32 -27.96
C GLY A 286 0.94 -22.39 -27.72
N GLY A 287 0.45 -23.29 -26.86
CA GLY A 287 -0.90 -23.30 -26.35
C GLY A 287 -1.28 -22.01 -25.62
N LEU A 288 -2.58 -21.66 -25.65
CA LEU A 288 -3.12 -20.49 -24.97
C LEU A 288 -4.25 -20.90 -24.02
N VAL A 289 -4.32 -20.26 -22.87
CA VAL A 289 -5.37 -20.45 -21.87
C VAL A 289 -5.94 -19.10 -21.43
N PRO A 290 -7.20 -19.05 -21.00
CA PRO A 290 -7.73 -17.88 -20.33
C PRO A 290 -6.91 -17.56 -19.08
N GLY A 291 -6.56 -16.29 -18.92
CA GLY A 291 -5.78 -15.81 -17.78
C GLY A 291 -5.09 -14.47 -18.06
N ASP A 292 -4.56 -13.92 -17.02
CA ASP A 292 -3.80 -12.67 -17.06
C ASP A 292 -2.31 -12.93 -16.76
N GLY A 293 -1.45 -12.15 -17.37
CA GLY A 293 -0.07 -12.05 -16.95
C GLY A 293 0.04 -11.34 -15.60
N VAL A 294 1.14 -11.56 -14.88
CA VAL A 294 1.33 -11.07 -13.49
C VAL A 294 1.11 -9.55 -13.38
N THR A 295 1.60 -8.76 -14.31
CA THR A 295 1.41 -7.30 -14.32
C THR A 295 -0.01 -6.90 -14.64
N ALA A 296 -0.65 -7.56 -15.61
CA ALA A 296 -2.05 -7.28 -15.97
C ALA A 296 -2.98 -7.57 -14.77
N GLU A 297 -2.75 -8.67 -14.07
CA GLU A 297 -3.49 -9.04 -12.86
C GLU A 297 -3.33 -7.99 -11.75
N VAL A 298 -2.09 -7.59 -11.43
CA VAL A 298 -1.81 -6.58 -10.39
C VAL A 298 -2.44 -5.23 -10.72
N LEU A 299 -2.37 -4.77 -11.98
CA LEU A 299 -2.95 -3.49 -12.38
C LEU A 299 -4.49 -3.52 -12.31
N LYS A 300 -5.14 -4.61 -12.79
CA LYS A 300 -6.59 -4.78 -12.72
C LYS A 300 -7.09 -4.83 -11.28
N ALA A 301 -6.41 -5.54 -10.39
CA ALA A 301 -6.74 -5.62 -8.97
C ALA A 301 -6.68 -4.25 -8.25
N ARG A 302 -6.05 -3.26 -8.87
CA ARG A 302 -5.93 -1.89 -8.36
C ARG A 302 -6.74 -0.87 -9.16
N GLY A 303 -7.74 -1.33 -9.93
CA GLY A 303 -8.68 -0.47 -10.65
C GLY A 303 -8.14 0.16 -11.93
N ILE A 304 -6.94 -0.23 -12.40
CA ILE A 304 -6.39 0.26 -13.68
C ILE A 304 -6.98 -0.58 -14.82
N ARG A 305 -7.61 0.07 -15.78
CA ARG A 305 -8.14 -0.59 -16.98
C ARG A 305 -7.00 -1.14 -17.84
N VAL A 306 -6.96 -2.46 -18.07
CA VAL A 306 -5.91 -3.11 -18.88
C VAL A 306 -6.48 -3.64 -20.19
N LEU A 307 -5.90 -3.20 -21.30
CA LEU A 307 -6.24 -3.57 -22.66
C LEU A 307 -5.04 -4.26 -23.33
N GLY A 308 -5.31 -5.19 -24.23
CA GLY A 308 -4.32 -5.73 -25.15
C GLY A 308 -4.04 -4.77 -26.31
N GLU A 309 -2.94 -5.00 -27.05
CA GLU A 309 -2.63 -4.16 -28.23
C GLU A 309 -3.68 -4.22 -29.33
N SER A 310 -4.47 -5.28 -29.44
CA SER A 310 -5.57 -5.39 -30.39
C SER A 310 -6.78 -4.52 -30.01
N GLN A 311 -6.87 -4.14 -28.74
CA GLN A 311 -7.96 -3.32 -28.17
C GLN A 311 -7.56 -1.84 -28.01
N ALA A 312 -6.44 -1.42 -28.57
CA ALA A 312 -5.94 -0.05 -28.41
C ALA A 312 -6.93 1.04 -28.85
N GLY A 313 -7.86 0.72 -29.77
CA GLY A 313 -8.92 1.63 -30.22
C GLY A 313 -10.12 1.75 -29.29
N GLU A 314 -10.13 1.04 -28.15
CA GLU A 314 -11.22 1.06 -27.17
C GLU A 314 -10.93 2.05 -25.99
N LEU A 315 -9.76 2.69 -26.00
CA LEU A 315 -9.40 3.75 -25.05
C LEU A 315 -10.21 5.02 -25.33
#